data_b9a61bd708829f7be8d98f701d19a822
#
_entry.id   b9a61bd708829f7be8d98f701d19a822
#
_cell.length_a   1.000
_cell.length_b   1.000
_cell.length_c   1.000
_cell.angle_alpha   90.00
_cell.angle_beta   90.00
_cell.angle_gamma   90.00
#
_symmetry.space_group_name_H-M   'P 1'
#
loop_
_entity.id
_entity.type
_entity.pdbx_description
1 polymer ?
#
loop_
_entity_poly.entity_id
_entity_poly.type
_entity_poly.pdbx_seq_one_letter_code
_entity_poly.pdbx_strand_id
1 'polypeptide(L)'
;MNWQTFYTLDELLRAGEQMAADCDTVSFDLFDTLLIRRIHDPDMVKPAVARYIAARAAEAGLTWSWPQVQRLRDRVEQGQRRETSQQFEDHEARYPDFMSRTLQRIFADQYTDTLLDEVTDYEISIENAMLVPRARLVDWLGRLHAAGKRVLVVSDIYLPAAHLERLVSHAGFRDQVDAVVSSADTFLAKASGKGFELLRARDDRSWDRWLHVG
;
A
#
# COMPACT_ATOMS: atom_id res chain seq x y z
N MET A 1 -23.37 -2.57 3.26
CA MET A 1 -22.59 -3.15 2.14
C MET A 1 -23.02 -4.58 1.92
N ASN A 2 -23.27 -4.98 0.67
CA ASN A 2 -23.51 -6.38 0.31
C ASN A 2 -22.18 -7.02 -0.08
N TRP A 3 -21.85 -8.14 0.56
CA TRP A 3 -20.62 -8.88 0.30
C TRP A 3 -20.94 -10.13 -0.51
N GLN A 4 -20.08 -10.43 -1.48
CA GLN A 4 -20.09 -11.72 -2.19
C GLN A 4 -18.67 -12.27 -2.18
N THR A 5 -18.52 -13.56 -1.88
CA THR A 5 -17.24 -14.26 -1.86
C THR A 5 -17.20 -15.25 -3.01
N PHE A 6 -16.08 -15.26 -3.74
CA PHE A 6 -15.84 -16.17 -4.86
C PHE A 6 -14.60 -17.00 -4.55
N TYR A 7 -14.64 -18.28 -4.92
CA TYR A 7 -13.53 -19.20 -4.67
C TYR A 7 -12.62 -19.38 -5.89
N THR A 8 -13.04 -18.91 -7.04
CA THR A 8 -12.24 -18.93 -8.27
C THR A 8 -12.20 -17.56 -8.93
N LEU A 9 -11.10 -17.28 -9.62
CA LEU A 9 -10.96 -16.04 -10.38
C LEU A 9 -11.99 -15.95 -11.53
N ASP A 10 -12.38 -17.08 -12.11
CA ASP A 10 -13.39 -17.10 -13.19
C ASP A 10 -14.77 -16.68 -12.68
N GLU A 11 -15.16 -17.15 -11.51
CA GLU A 11 -16.43 -16.74 -10.88
C GLU A 11 -16.41 -15.25 -10.52
N LEU A 12 -15.32 -14.78 -9.89
CA LEU A 12 -15.15 -13.39 -9.53
C LEU A 12 -15.22 -12.47 -10.76
N LEU A 13 -14.49 -12.81 -11.83
CA LEU A 13 -14.49 -11.99 -13.05
C LEU A 13 -15.88 -11.96 -13.70
N ARG A 14 -16.56 -13.10 -13.80
CA ARG A 14 -17.91 -13.19 -14.40
C ARG A 14 -18.93 -12.37 -13.60
N ALA A 15 -18.95 -12.55 -12.29
CA ALA A 15 -19.86 -11.80 -11.42
C ALA A 15 -19.49 -10.32 -11.36
N GLY A 16 -18.19 -10.01 -11.28
CA GLY A 16 -17.67 -8.66 -11.26
C GLY A 16 -18.02 -7.88 -12.53
N GLU A 17 -17.91 -8.48 -13.72
CA GLU A 17 -18.33 -7.86 -14.99
C GLU A 17 -19.83 -7.53 -14.99
N GLN A 18 -20.66 -8.44 -14.49
CA GLN A 18 -22.11 -8.18 -14.36
C GLN A 18 -22.40 -7.04 -13.39
N MET A 19 -21.79 -7.07 -12.20
CA MET A 19 -21.98 -6.03 -11.19
C MET A 19 -21.44 -4.68 -11.63
N ALA A 20 -20.27 -4.66 -12.29
CA ALA A 20 -19.64 -3.46 -12.79
C ALA A 20 -20.43 -2.80 -13.94
N ALA A 21 -21.31 -3.51 -14.64
CA ALA A 21 -22.09 -2.96 -15.75
C ALA A 21 -22.84 -1.68 -15.34
N ASP A 22 -23.48 -1.72 -14.17
CA ASP A 22 -24.28 -0.62 -13.63
C ASP A 22 -23.48 0.36 -12.76
N CYS A 23 -22.16 0.14 -12.57
CA CYS A 23 -21.31 0.99 -11.74
C CYS A 23 -20.59 2.05 -12.56
N ASP A 24 -20.45 3.25 -12.00
CA ASP A 24 -19.66 4.33 -12.59
C ASP A 24 -18.21 4.25 -12.10
N THR A 25 -18.00 3.75 -10.88
CA THR A 25 -16.70 3.60 -10.24
C THR A 25 -16.46 2.16 -9.84
N VAL A 26 -15.27 1.66 -10.15
CA VAL A 26 -14.78 0.36 -9.67
C VAL A 26 -13.45 0.58 -8.96
N SER A 27 -13.36 0.09 -7.74
CA SER A 27 -12.10 0.14 -6.98
C SER A 27 -11.58 -1.27 -6.72
N PHE A 28 -10.27 -1.38 -6.70
CA PHE A 28 -9.56 -2.63 -6.46
C PHE A 28 -8.64 -2.48 -5.24
N ASP A 29 -8.57 -3.52 -4.42
CA ASP A 29 -7.45 -3.65 -3.51
C ASP A 29 -6.16 -3.97 -4.29
N LEU A 30 -5.00 -3.61 -3.71
CA LEU A 30 -3.72 -3.74 -4.40
C LEU A 30 -3.05 -5.08 -4.10
N PHE A 31 -2.67 -5.29 -2.83
CA PHE A 31 -1.89 -6.47 -2.45
C PHE A 31 -2.78 -7.70 -2.35
N ASP A 32 -2.25 -8.83 -2.84
CA ASP A 32 -2.94 -10.11 -2.93
C ASP A 32 -4.22 -10.10 -3.78
N THR A 33 -4.56 -8.93 -4.34
CA THR A 33 -5.63 -8.72 -5.33
C THR A 33 -5.04 -8.43 -6.71
N LEU A 34 -4.61 -7.21 -7.01
CA LEU A 34 -3.97 -6.84 -8.29
C LEU A 34 -2.50 -7.28 -8.36
N LEU A 35 -1.78 -7.17 -7.26
CA LEU A 35 -0.38 -7.57 -7.12
C LEU A 35 -0.27 -8.75 -6.16
N ILE A 36 0.22 -9.88 -6.65
CA ILE A 36 0.43 -11.09 -5.86
C ILE A 36 1.87 -11.11 -5.37
N ARG A 37 2.09 -11.45 -4.10
CA ARG A 37 3.42 -11.69 -3.57
C ARG A 37 3.95 -13.05 -3.97
N ARG A 38 5.22 -13.09 -4.39
CA ARG A 38 5.97 -14.34 -4.62
C ARG A 38 6.40 -15.02 -3.33
N ILE A 39 6.21 -14.34 -2.21
CA ILE A 39 6.59 -14.79 -0.86
C ILE A 39 5.33 -15.01 -0.04
N HIS A 40 5.38 -15.99 0.86
CA HIS A 40 4.24 -16.32 1.71
C HIS A 40 4.04 -15.30 2.85
N ASP A 41 5.13 -14.78 3.40
CA ASP A 41 5.11 -13.83 4.51
C ASP A 41 5.53 -12.43 4.01
N PRO A 42 4.60 -11.45 3.95
CA PRO A 42 4.90 -10.09 3.51
C PRO A 42 5.95 -9.39 4.38
N ASP A 43 6.11 -9.79 5.64
CA ASP A 43 7.10 -9.21 6.54
C ASP A 43 8.55 -9.56 6.16
N MET A 44 8.77 -10.47 5.20
CA MET A 44 10.12 -10.80 4.68
C MET A 44 10.80 -9.62 3.95
N VAL A 45 10.09 -8.58 3.59
CA VAL A 45 10.67 -7.31 3.11
C VAL A 45 11.49 -6.63 4.21
N LYS A 46 10.97 -6.62 5.44
CA LYS A 46 11.57 -5.91 6.58
C LYS A 46 13.02 -6.33 6.91
N PRO A 47 13.39 -7.64 6.96
CA PRO A 47 14.78 -8.05 7.18
C PRO A 47 15.76 -7.59 6.10
N ALA A 48 15.32 -7.53 4.84
CA ALA A 48 16.17 -7.05 3.74
C ALA A 48 16.51 -5.57 3.94
N VAL A 49 15.50 -4.75 4.22
CA VAL A 49 15.65 -3.32 4.51
C VAL A 49 16.49 -3.09 5.78
N ALA A 50 16.26 -3.88 6.83
CA ALA A 50 17.04 -3.79 8.07
C ALA A 50 18.53 -4.10 7.86
N ARG A 51 18.87 -5.07 6.96
CA ARG A 51 20.26 -5.35 6.58
C ARG A 51 20.87 -4.19 5.80
N TYR A 52 20.13 -3.59 4.89
CA TYR A 52 20.59 -2.42 4.14
C TYR A 52 20.89 -1.25 5.10
N ILE A 53 19.98 -0.92 6.01
CA ILE A 53 20.18 0.14 7.00
C ILE A 53 21.39 -0.16 7.90
N ALA A 54 21.57 -1.41 8.34
CA ALA A 54 22.72 -1.81 9.16
C ALA A 54 24.05 -1.67 8.40
N ALA A 55 24.08 -1.96 7.10
CA ALA A 55 25.25 -1.74 6.25
C ALA A 55 25.58 -0.24 6.12
N ARG A 56 24.58 0.60 5.86
CA ARG A 56 24.76 2.07 5.83
C ARG A 56 25.25 2.61 7.17
N ALA A 57 24.75 2.09 8.30
CA ALA A 57 25.22 2.45 9.63
C ALA A 57 26.68 2.08 9.85
N ALA A 58 27.10 0.90 9.40
CA ALA A 58 28.51 0.47 9.48
C ALA A 58 29.44 1.37 8.65
N GLU A 59 29.04 1.78 7.45
CA GLU A 59 29.75 2.75 6.62
C GLU A 59 29.91 4.12 7.30
N ALA A 60 28.93 4.51 8.12
CA ALA A 60 28.95 5.72 8.96
C ALA A 60 29.71 5.54 10.28
N GLY A 61 30.37 4.39 10.50
CA GLY A 61 31.11 4.09 11.73
C GLY A 61 30.23 3.71 12.93
N LEU A 62 28.94 3.43 12.71
CA LEU A 62 27.97 3.09 13.75
C LEU A 62 27.83 1.57 13.89
N THR A 63 27.62 1.08 15.11
CA THR A 63 27.52 -0.35 15.39
C THR A 63 26.06 -0.76 15.60
N TRP A 64 25.39 -1.17 14.53
CA TRP A 64 24.03 -1.68 14.54
C TRP A 64 23.94 -3.02 13.80
N SER A 65 23.46 -4.06 14.47
CA SER A 65 23.11 -5.30 13.78
C SER A 65 21.73 -5.19 13.15
N TRP A 66 21.50 -5.89 12.02
CA TRP A 66 20.20 -5.86 11.35
C TRP A 66 19.01 -6.28 12.24
N PRO A 67 19.14 -7.24 13.21
CA PRO A 67 18.03 -7.55 14.10
C PRO A 67 17.72 -6.42 15.09
N GLN A 68 18.72 -5.60 15.46
CA GLN A 68 18.49 -4.41 16.28
C GLN A 68 17.74 -3.33 15.49
N VAL A 69 18.15 -3.11 14.24
CA VAL A 69 17.48 -2.18 13.32
C VAL A 69 16.02 -2.58 13.12
N GLN A 70 15.76 -3.87 12.81
CA GLN A 70 14.38 -4.35 12.62
C GLN A 70 13.53 -4.17 13.88
N ARG A 71 14.02 -4.61 15.05
CA ARG A 71 13.29 -4.40 16.31
C ARG A 71 13.03 -2.92 16.62
N LEU A 72 13.93 -2.04 16.23
CA LEU A 72 13.73 -0.60 16.40
C LEU A 72 12.63 -0.11 15.46
N ARG A 73 12.70 -0.45 14.17
CA ARG A 73 11.67 -0.15 13.18
C ARG A 73 10.28 -0.59 13.63
N ASP A 74 10.14 -1.86 14.02
CA ASP A 74 8.86 -2.43 14.47
C ASP A 74 8.30 -1.68 15.68
N ARG A 75 9.19 -1.32 16.62
CA ARG A 75 8.80 -0.55 17.82
C ARG A 75 8.34 0.86 17.49
N VAL A 76 9.01 1.53 16.54
CA VAL A 76 8.66 2.89 16.12
C VAL A 76 7.38 2.88 15.33
N GLU A 77 7.19 1.93 14.41
CA GLU A 77 5.94 1.73 13.67
C GLU A 77 4.76 1.48 14.61
N GLN A 78 4.91 0.54 15.55
CA GLN A 78 3.88 0.25 16.57
C GLN A 78 3.60 1.45 17.48
N GLY A 79 4.64 2.25 17.77
CA GLY A 79 4.50 3.50 18.51
C GLY A 79 3.60 4.48 17.75
N GLN A 80 3.85 4.69 16.48
CA GLN A 80 3.02 5.56 15.64
C GLN A 80 1.57 5.06 15.55
N ARG A 81 1.36 3.75 15.35
CA ARG A 81 0.00 3.16 15.32
C ARG A 81 -0.77 3.45 16.62
N ARG A 82 -0.11 3.42 17.77
CA ARG A 82 -0.72 3.80 19.06
C ARG A 82 -0.99 5.29 19.16
N GLU A 83 -0.11 6.13 18.62
CA GLU A 83 -0.32 7.59 18.58
C GLU A 83 -1.53 7.95 17.70
N THR A 84 -1.61 7.39 16.50
CA THR A 84 -2.71 7.64 15.56
C THR A 84 -4.05 7.10 16.06
N SER A 85 -4.05 5.98 16.77
CA SER A 85 -5.28 5.40 17.35
C SER A 85 -5.96 6.28 18.42
N GLN A 86 -5.27 7.30 18.92
CA GLN A 86 -5.88 8.30 19.82
C GLN A 86 -6.78 9.30 19.09
N GLN A 87 -6.57 9.48 17.79
CA GLN A 87 -7.30 10.45 16.96
C GLN A 87 -8.17 9.78 15.89
N PHE A 88 -7.77 8.60 15.43
CA PHE A 88 -8.43 7.84 14.38
C PHE A 88 -8.80 6.46 14.91
N GLU A 89 -9.95 5.96 14.49
CA GLU A 89 -10.44 4.63 14.89
C GLU A 89 -9.55 3.49 14.36
N ASP A 90 -8.94 3.71 13.18
CA ASP A 90 -8.01 2.77 12.57
C ASP A 90 -6.59 3.01 13.09
N HIS A 91 -5.89 1.90 13.36
CA HIS A 91 -4.53 1.91 13.92
C HIS A 91 -3.49 1.95 12.78
N GLU A 92 -3.55 2.98 11.94
CA GLU A 92 -2.69 3.08 10.77
C GLU A 92 -1.33 3.75 11.11
N ALA A 93 -0.29 3.38 10.34
CA ALA A 93 1.01 4.02 10.37
C ALA A 93 1.37 4.56 8.98
N ARG A 94 2.26 5.53 8.93
CA ARG A 94 2.73 6.15 7.70
C ARG A 94 4.24 5.97 7.59
N TYR A 95 4.68 5.34 6.50
CA TYR A 95 6.08 4.96 6.28
C TYR A 95 7.08 6.11 6.42
N PRO A 96 6.94 7.26 5.75
CA PRO A 96 7.96 8.31 5.87
C PRO A 96 8.18 8.71 7.32
N ASP A 97 7.12 8.81 8.12
CA ASP A 97 7.20 9.32 9.48
C ASP A 97 7.90 8.34 10.42
N PHE A 98 7.49 7.06 10.43
CA PHE A 98 8.13 6.09 11.33
C PHE A 98 9.53 5.68 10.86
N MET A 99 9.79 5.66 9.55
CA MET A 99 11.12 5.35 9.03
C MET A 99 12.10 6.49 9.31
N SER A 100 11.70 7.75 9.09
CA SER A 100 12.49 8.91 9.47
C SER A 100 12.88 8.87 10.97
N ARG A 101 11.88 8.65 11.85
CA ARG A 101 12.13 8.50 13.31
C ARG A 101 13.07 7.32 13.61
N THR A 102 12.99 6.24 12.86
CA THR A 102 13.88 5.08 13.00
C THR A 102 15.31 5.43 12.61
N LEU A 103 15.50 6.06 11.45
CA LEU A 103 16.81 6.47 10.95
C LEU A 103 17.44 7.55 11.84
N GLN A 104 16.67 8.52 12.32
CA GLN A 104 17.15 9.52 13.29
C GLN A 104 17.69 8.88 14.57
N ARG A 105 17.07 7.81 15.07
CA ARG A 105 17.55 7.08 16.27
C ARG A 105 18.81 6.26 16.01
N ILE A 106 19.04 5.82 14.75
CA ILE A 106 20.22 5.06 14.36
C ILE A 106 21.40 5.98 14.07
N PHE A 107 21.17 7.03 13.29
CA PHE A 107 22.21 7.91 12.73
C PHE A 107 22.42 9.22 13.51
N ALA A 108 21.49 9.58 14.39
CA ALA A 108 21.54 10.80 15.20
C ALA A 108 21.81 12.05 14.33
N ASP A 109 22.90 12.77 14.60
CA ASP A 109 23.34 13.94 13.86
C ASP A 109 23.83 13.68 12.42
N GLN A 110 24.06 12.41 12.07
CA GLN A 110 24.39 11.98 10.71
C GLN A 110 23.15 11.65 9.86
N TYR A 111 21.94 11.74 10.41
CA TYR A 111 20.71 11.56 9.64
C TYR A 111 20.54 12.67 8.61
N THR A 112 20.09 12.28 7.40
CA THR A 112 19.71 13.20 6.32
C THR A 112 18.44 12.71 5.63
N ASP A 113 17.68 13.61 4.99
CA ASP A 113 16.52 13.24 4.19
C ASP A 113 16.94 12.39 2.97
N THR A 114 18.13 12.63 2.42
CA THR A 114 18.71 11.79 1.36
C THR A 114 18.85 10.33 1.80
N LEU A 115 19.26 10.08 3.05
CA LEU A 115 19.31 8.73 3.59
C LEU A 115 17.92 8.08 3.68
N LEU A 116 16.90 8.86 4.05
CA LEU A 116 15.52 8.38 4.05
C LEU A 116 15.07 8.01 2.63
N ASP A 117 15.39 8.84 1.62
CA ASP A 117 15.07 8.57 0.22
C ASP A 117 15.77 7.29 -0.28
N GLU A 118 17.06 7.12 0.02
CA GLU A 118 17.82 5.91 -0.33
C GLU A 118 17.22 4.64 0.27
N VAL A 119 16.86 4.69 1.56
CA VAL A 119 16.23 3.55 2.26
C VAL A 119 14.84 3.28 1.68
N THR A 120 14.08 4.32 1.34
CA THR A 120 12.77 4.22 0.70
C THR A 120 12.88 3.58 -0.68
N ASP A 121 13.82 4.03 -1.50
CA ASP A 121 14.06 3.46 -2.83
C ASP A 121 14.45 1.99 -2.75
N TYR A 122 15.28 1.64 -1.77
CA TYR A 122 15.64 0.24 -1.53
C TYR A 122 14.41 -0.60 -1.13
N GLU A 123 13.58 -0.13 -0.19
CA GLU A 123 12.36 -0.84 0.25
C GLU A 123 11.39 -1.05 -0.93
N ILE A 124 11.14 -0.01 -1.73
CA ILE A 124 10.30 -0.12 -2.93
C ILE A 124 10.91 -1.08 -3.96
N SER A 125 12.23 -1.12 -4.11
CA SER A 125 12.90 -2.07 -5.01
C SER A 125 12.70 -3.52 -4.57
N ILE A 126 12.73 -3.80 -3.26
CA ILE A 126 12.46 -5.13 -2.70
C ILE A 126 10.99 -5.52 -2.89
N GLU A 127 10.06 -4.60 -2.62
CA GLU A 127 8.63 -4.83 -2.90
C GLU A 127 8.42 -5.17 -4.39
N ASN A 128 8.95 -4.38 -5.31
CA ASN A 128 8.86 -4.63 -6.75
C ASN A 128 9.40 -6.01 -7.16
N ALA A 129 10.51 -6.45 -6.57
CA ALA A 129 11.10 -7.76 -6.86
C ALA A 129 10.22 -8.92 -6.38
N MET A 130 9.37 -8.69 -5.38
CA MET A 130 8.51 -9.70 -4.76
C MET A 130 7.09 -9.71 -5.31
N LEU A 131 6.69 -8.69 -6.07
CA LEU A 131 5.33 -8.53 -6.58
C LEU A 131 5.20 -8.98 -8.05
N VAL A 132 4.05 -9.56 -8.37
CA VAL A 132 3.67 -9.96 -9.74
C VAL A 132 2.24 -9.50 -10.00
N PRO A 133 1.97 -8.82 -11.12
CA PRO A 133 0.60 -8.48 -11.49
C PRO A 133 -0.24 -9.74 -11.74
N ARG A 134 -1.46 -9.76 -11.20
CA ARG A 134 -2.47 -10.77 -11.53
C ARG A 134 -3.08 -10.41 -12.88
N ALA A 135 -2.45 -10.86 -13.96
CA ALA A 135 -2.70 -10.42 -15.33
C ALA A 135 -4.19 -10.31 -15.66
N ARG A 136 -5.00 -11.33 -15.35
CA ARG A 136 -6.44 -11.34 -15.69
C ARG A 136 -7.24 -10.26 -14.96
N LEU A 137 -6.88 -9.90 -13.72
CA LEU A 137 -7.52 -8.79 -13.00
C LEU A 137 -7.05 -7.45 -13.55
N VAL A 138 -5.78 -7.31 -13.87
CA VAL A 138 -5.22 -6.12 -14.51
C VAL A 138 -5.84 -5.91 -15.90
N ASP A 139 -6.00 -6.97 -16.71
CA ASP A 139 -6.69 -6.90 -17.99
C ASP A 139 -8.15 -6.45 -17.85
N TRP A 140 -8.85 -6.96 -16.83
CA TRP A 140 -10.21 -6.53 -16.53
C TRP A 140 -10.28 -5.07 -16.10
N LEU A 141 -9.39 -4.64 -15.20
CA LEU A 141 -9.24 -3.25 -14.79
C LEU A 141 -9.04 -2.35 -16.02
N GLY A 142 -8.15 -2.71 -16.94
CA GLY A 142 -7.92 -1.96 -18.17
C GLY A 142 -9.16 -1.87 -19.09
N ARG A 143 -9.94 -2.94 -19.20
CA ARG A 143 -11.20 -2.90 -19.97
C ARG A 143 -12.22 -1.97 -19.32
N LEU A 144 -12.32 -1.94 -17.99
CA LEU A 144 -13.21 -1.02 -17.27
C LEU A 144 -12.82 0.45 -17.50
N HIS A 145 -11.52 0.75 -17.40
CA HIS A 145 -10.99 2.09 -17.68
C HIS A 145 -11.24 2.50 -19.14
N ALA A 146 -10.97 1.63 -20.10
CA ALA A 146 -11.23 1.87 -21.52
C ALA A 146 -12.73 2.05 -21.83
N ALA A 147 -13.62 1.48 -21.03
CA ALA A 147 -15.06 1.67 -21.10
C ALA A 147 -15.54 2.98 -20.44
N GLY A 148 -14.63 3.83 -19.98
CA GLY A 148 -14.91 5.12 -19.36
C GLY A 148 -15.36 5.06 -17.91
N LYS A 149 -15.19 3.92 -17.25
CA LYS A 149 -15.43 3.80 -15.80
C LYS A 149 -14.27 4.41 -15.03
N ARG A 150 -14.56 5.01 -13.89
CA ARG A 150 -13.52 5.45 -12.96
C ARG A 150 -12.93 4.25 -12.25
N VAL A 151 -11.62 4.11 -12.32
CA VAL A 151 -10.88 3.00 -11.72
C VAL A 151 -9.98 3.51 -10.61
N LEU A 152 -10.17 2.98 -9.40
CA LEU A 152 -9.38 3.34 -8.22
C LEU A 152 -8.61 2.12 -7.70
N VAL A 153 -7.43 2.37 -7.17
CA VAL A 153 -6.72 1.43 -6.29
C VAL A 153 -6.83 1.94 -4.86
N VAL A 154 -7.32 1.11 -3.94
CA VAL A 154 -7.52 1.47 -2.54
C VAL A 154 -6.89 0.41 -1.65
N SER A 155 -5.85 0.76 -0.90
CA SER A 155 -5.05 -0.18 -0.12
C SER A 155 -4.91 0.25 1.35
N ASP A 156 -5.07 -0.72 2.26
CA ASP A 156 -4.77 -0.55 3.68
C ASP A 156 -3.35 -1.04 3.94
N ILE A 157 -2.42 -0.08 3.98
CA ILE A 157 -0.99 -0.36 4.18
C ILE A 157 -0.27 0.90 4.69
N TYR A 158 0.86 0.71 5.36
CA TYR A 158 1.70 1.81 5.86
C TYR A 158 2.42 2.63 4.76
N LEU A 159 2.44 2.15 3.52
CA LEU A 159 3.04 2.87 2.38
C LEU A 159 2.06 3.93 1.85
N PRO A 160 2.46 5.21 1.72
CA PRO A 160 1.60 6.25 1.17
C PRO A 160 1.31 6.03 -0.33
N ALA A 161 0.26 6.65 -0.83
CA ALA A 161 -0.19 6.53 -2.22
C ALA A 161 0.94 6.77 -3.24
N ALA A 162 1.81 7.74 -3.00
CA ALA A 162 2.94 8.02 -3.88
C ALA A 162 3.90 6.82 -4.04
N HIS A 163 4.10 6.01 -3.00
CA HIS A 163 4.90 4.78 -3.08
C HIS A 163 4.14 3.66 -3.79
N LEU A 164 2.83 3.54 -3.53
CA LEU A 164 1.98 2.56 -4.23
C LEU A 164 1.90 2.87 -5.73
N GLU A 165 1.87 4.13 -6.13
CA GLU A 165 1.94 4.55 -7.54
C GLU A 165 3.22 4.08 -8.23
N ARG A 166 4.35 4.07 -7.53
CA ARG A 166 5.62 3.51 -8.04
C ARG A 166 5.51 2.00 -8.29
N LEU A 167 4.85 1.25 -7.38
CA LEU A 167 4.60 -0.19 -7.54
C LEU A 167 3.68 -0.45 -8.73
N VAL A 168 2.58 0.29 -8.84
CA VAL A 168 1.61 0.18 -9.94
C VAL A 168 2.25 0.54 -11.29
N SER A 169 3.12 1.56 -11.32
CA SER A 169 3.89 1.95 -12.50
C SER A 169 4.87 0.86 -12.92
N HIS A 170 5.60 0.29 -11.98
CA HIS A 170 6.52 -0.82 -12.23
C HIS A 170 5.79 -2.06 -12.76
N ALA A 171 4.58 -2.32 -12.25
CA ALA A 171 3.72 -3.41 -12.70
C ALA A 171 3.05 -3.15 -14.07
N GLY A 172 3.16 -1.94 -14.63
CA GLY A 172 2.79 -1.60 -16.00
C GLY A 172 1.31 -1.26 -16.23
N PHE A 173 0.55 -0.91 -15.17
CA PHE A 173 -0.87 -0.55 -15.32
C PHE A 173 -1.27 0.80 -14.70
N ARG A 174 -0.30 1.69 -14.40
CA ARG A 174 -0.58 3.01 -13.80
C ARG A 174 -1.50 3.88 -14.65
N ASP A 175 -1.35 3.85 -15.96
CA ASP A 175 -2.14 4.65 -16.91
C ASP A 175 -3.60 4.18 -17.02
N GLN A 176 -3.94 3.06 -16.41
CA GLN A 176 -5.28 2.48 -16.37
C GLN A 176 -5.99 2.75 -15.03
N VAL A 177 -5.39 3.57 -14.16
CA VAL A 177 -5.89 3.89 -12.81
C VAL A 177 -6.03 5.39 -12.66
N ASP A 178 -7.23 5.87 -12.32
CA ASP A 178 -7.51 7.30 -12.11
C ASP A 178 -6.89 7.82 -10.81
N ALA A 179 -6.92 7.02 -9.74
CA ALA A 179 -6.27 7.38 -8.48
C ALA A 179 -5.86 6.15 -7.67
N VAL A 180 -4.76 6.33 -6.92
CA VAL A 180 -4.29 5.38 -5.90
C VAL A 180 -4.51 6.02 -4.53
N VAL A 181 -5.11 5.28 -3.62
CA VAL A 181 -5.44 5.72 -2.26
C VAL A 181 -4.85 4.75 -1.25
N SER A 182 -4.20 5.30 -0.23
CA SER A 182 -3.63 4.53 0.86
C SER A 182 -4.19 4.96 2.20
N SER A 183 -4.46 4.01 3.10
CA SER A 183 -4.81 4.29 4.49
C SER A 183 -3.69 5.04 5.24
N ALA A 184 -2.43 4.90 4.82
CA ALA A 184 -1.30 5.66 5.37
C ALA A 184 -1.46 7.18 5.23
N ASP A 185 -2.14 7.67 4.18
CA ASP A 185 -2.30 9.11 3.93
C ASP A 185 -3.49 9.71 4.68
N THR A 186 -4.45 8.89 5.04
CA THR A 186 -5.72 9.32 5.64
C THR A 186 -5.88 8.90 7.10
N PHE A 187 -5.11 7.90 7.52
CA PHE A 187 -5.25 7.15 8.77
C PHE A 187 -6.63 6.49 8.93
N LEU A 188 -7.33 6.27 7.80
CA LEU A 188 -8.65 5.63 7.74
C LEU A 188 -8.58 4.45 6.79
N ALA A 189 -8.95 3.27 7.29
CA ALA A 189 -8.88 2.02 6.57
C ALA A 189 -10.21 1.63 5.88
N LYS A 190 -10.11 0.72 4.91
CA LYS A 190 -11.28 0.05 4.32
C LYS A 190 -11.96 -0.87 5.33
N ALA A 191 -11.16 -1.51 6.19
CA ALA A 191 -11.64 -2.50 7.15
C ALA A 191 -12.70 -1.94 8.10
N SER A 192 -12.58 -0.68 8.54
CA SER A 192 -13.61 0.01 9.35
C SER A 192 -14.74 0.59 8.50
N GLY A 193 -14.59 0.68 7.17
CA GLY A 193 -15.47 1.41 6.27
C GLY A 193 -15.18 2.91 6.17
N LYS A 194 -14.41 3.47 7.12
CA LYS A 194 -14.11 4.91 7.18
C LYS A 194 -13.34 5.41 5.96
N GLY A 195 -12.42 4.60 5.42
CA GLY A 195 -11.71 4.91 4.19
C GLY A 195 -12.68 5.12 3.01
N PHE A 196 -13.70 4.29 2.89
CA PHE A 196 -14.73 4.47 1.86
C PHE A 196 -15.62 5.68 2.11
N GLU A 197 -16.01 5.96 3.37
CA GLU A 197 -16.78 7.16 3.72
C GLU A 197 -16.02 8.44 3.35
N LEU A 198 -14.71 8.48 3.63
CA LEU A 198 -13.86 9.62 3.27
C LEU A 198 -13.79 9.82 1.74
N LEU A 199 -13.63 8.74 0.97
CA LEU A 199 -13.62 8.80 -0.48
C LEU A 199 -14.94 9.34 -1.03
N ARG A 200 -16.07 8.89 -0.48
CA ARG A 200 -17.40 9.40 -0.83
C ARG A 200 -17.54 10.89 -0.56
N ALA A 201 -17.03 11.37 0.57
CA ALA A 201 -17.14 12.78 0.95
C ALA A 201 -16.28 13.72 0.08
N ARG A 202 -15.25 13.19 -0.59
CA ARG A 202 -14.34 13.96 -1.45
C ARG A 202 -14.74 14.00 -2.93
N ASP A 203 -15.77 13.25 -3.30
CA ASP A 203 -16.16 13.11 -4.71
C ASP A 203 -17.59 13.62 -4.94
N ASP A 204 -17.77 14.40 -6.01
CA ASP A 204 -19.05 14.98 -6.42
C ASP A 204 -19.96 13.95 -7.14
N ARG A 205 -19.46 12.75 -7.41
CA ARG A 205 -20.17 11.71 -8.15
C ARG A 205 -21.08 10.89 -7.24
N SER A 206 -22.14 10.33 -7.82
CA SER A 206 -23.00 9.38 -7.12
C SER A 206 -22.22 8.11 -6.78
N TRP A 207 -22.16 7.78 -5.48
CA TRP A 207 -21.52 6.58 -4.96
C TRP A 207 -22.47 5.38 -4.86
N ASP A 208 -23.71 5.53 -5.29
CA ASP A 208 -24.70 4.46 -5.27
C ASP A 208 -24.37 3.32 -6.25
N ARG A 209 -23.46 3.63 -7.20
CA ARG A 209 -23.01 2.72 -8.25
C ARG A 209 -21.49 2.50 -8.19
N TRP A 210 -21.01 2.07 -7.03
CA TRP A 210 -19.60 1.76 -6.80
C TRP A 210 -19.41 0.30 -6.41
N LEU A 211 -18.52 -0.39 -7.13
CA LEU A 211 -18.05 -1.74 -6.83
C LEU A 211 -16.65 -1.71 -6.25
N HIS A 212 -16.41 -2.45 -5.18
CA HIS A 212 -15.06 -2.72 -4.68
C HIS A 212 -14.72 -4.21 -4.85
N VAL A 213 -13.49 -4.49 -5.29
CA VAL A 213 -12.93 -5.84 -5.54
C VAL A 213 -11.69 -6.02 -4.66
N GLY A 214 -11.73 -6.98 -3.72
CA GLY A 214 -10.62 -7.26 -2.81
C GLY A 214 -10.86 -8.49 -1.96
#